data_b46a87f23ecd22443e2617ace8dc2d07
#
_entry.id   b46a87f23ecd22443e2617ace8dc2d07
#
_cell.length_a   1.000
_cell.length_b   1.000
_cell.length_c   1.000
_cell.angle_alpha   90.00
_cell.angle_beta   90.00
_cell.angle_gamma   90.00
#
_symmetry.space_group_name_H-M   'P 1'
#
loop_
_entity.id
_entity.type
_entity.pdbx_description
1 polymer ?
#
loop_
_entity_poly.entity_id
_entity_poly.type
_entity_poly.pdbx_seq_one_letter_code
_entity_poly.pdbx_strand_id
1 'polypeptide(L)'
;MLKLTSLCTLVALILSGFLPSAKLVAQNNWILASEHEGIMIYTRAMQNSKVKAVKVVCNLNATNSQLVAAILDVETCNEWVYHSKRNVLIKTISPLDIIYYAEVDVPWPAENRDYVVHIQITQNPQSKVISINSPCIPGYVAEKAGIVRISNSVGRWTIAPVGKSQVRAEYTLEVDPMGDIPAWLTNLFATKGPLETFRRLKVHVQKDEYKKARYTNISN
;
A
#
# COMPACT_ATOMS: atom_id res chain seq x y z
N MET A 1 -64.10 -61.49 24.85
CA MET A 1 -62.88 -61.53 23.97
C MET A 1 -62.67 -60.11 23.44
N LEU A 2 -61.85 -59.33 24.13
CA LEU A 2 -61.50 -57.99 23.72
C LEU A 2 -60.14 -58.02 23.01
N LYS A 3 -60.09 -57.46 21.78
CA LYS A 3 -58.85 -57.24 21.07
C LYS A 3 -58.38 -55.83 21.33
N LEU A 4 -57.20 -55.71 21.93
CA LEU A 4 -56.50 -54.46 22.17
C LEU A 4 -55.68 -54.11 20.88
N THR A 5 -56.03 -53.00 20.23
CA THR A 5 -55.22 -52.46 19.13
C THR A 5 -54.29 -51.39 19.71
N SER A 6 -52.98 -51.69 19.61
CA SER A 6 -51.91 -50.78 20.05
C SER A 6 -51.72 -49.70 19.00
N LEU A 7 -51.84 -48.43 19.41
CA LEU A 7 -51.58 -47.24 18.60
C LEU A 7 -50.14 -46.80 18.84
N CYS A 8 -49.21 -47.11 17.86
CA CYS A 8 -47.87 -46.60 17.87
C CYS A 8 -47.85 -45.16 17.33
N THR A 9 -47.69 -44.21 18.20
CA THR A 9 -47.44 -42.82 17.86
C THR A 9 -45.95 -42.63 17.53
N LEU A 10 -45.64 -42.36 16.25
CA LEU A 10 -44.30 -42.03 15.74
C LEU A 10 -44.02 -40.55 16.03
N VAL A 11 -43.18 -40.26 17.02
CA VAL A 11 -42.69 -38.90 17.29
C VAL A 11 -41.48 -38.67 16.41
N ALA A 12 -41.64 -37.90 15.31
CA ALA A 12 -40.56 -37.45 14.47
C ALA A 12 -39.86 -36.24 15.14
N LEU A 13 -38.71 -36.45 15.73
CA LEU A 13 -37.82 -35.39 16.21
C LEU A 13 -37.20 -34.67 15.00
N ILE A 14 -37.68 -33.47 14.68
CA ILE A 14 -37.05 -32.57 13.73
C ILE A 14 -35.84 -31.94 14.44
N LEU A 15 -34.66 -32.52 14.26
CA LEU A 15 -33.37 -31.89 14.63
C LEU A 15 -33.07 -30.83 13.57
N SER A 16 -33.51 -29.59 13.78
CA SER A 16 -33.06 -28.43 13.00
C SER A 16 -31.61 -28.15 13.35
N GLY A 17 -30.71 -28.72 12.55
CA GLY A 17 -29.29 -28.46 12.65
C GLY A 17 -28.98 -26.96 12.38
N PHE A 18 -28.68 -26.23 13.42
CA PHE A 18 -28.05 -24.92 13.32
C PHE A 18 -26.64 -25.13 12.80
N LEU A 19 -26.45 -25.04 11.48
CA LEU A 19 -25.14 -24.96 10.89
C LEU A 19 -24.60 -23.54 11.20
N PRO A 20 -23.51 -23.40 11.96
CA PRO A 20 -22.89 -22.11 12.13
C PRO A 20 -22.41 -21.65 10.76
N SER A 21 -22.97 -20.53 10.27
CA SER A 21 -22.43 -19.83 9.11
C SER A 21 -20.99 -19.44 9.43
N ALA A 22 -20.04 -20.23 8.97
CA ALA A 22 -18.63 -19.85 8.97
C ALA A 22 -18.53 -18.57 8.16
N LYS A 23 -18.45 -17.41 8.84
CA LYS A 23 -18.01 -16.18 8.22
C LYS A 23 -16.64 -16.49 7.64
N LEU A 24 -16.55 -16.57 6.32
CA LEU A 24 -15.28 -16.58 5.61
C LEU A 24 -14.60 -15.27 5.99
N VAL A 25 -13.77 -15.30 7.02
CA VAL A 25 -12.79 -14.24 7.28
C VAL A 25 -11.92 -14.26 6.03
N ALA A 26 -12.06 -13.25 5.18
CA ALA A 26 -11.20 -13.08 4.03
C ALA A 26 -9.78 -13.06 4.57
N GLN A 27 -9.12 -14.21 4.51
CA GLN A 27 -7.74 -14.37 4.94
C GLN A 27 -6.92 -13.40 4.12
N ASN A 28 -6.20 -12.53 4.81
CA ASN A 28 -5.37 -11.47 4.27
C ASN A 28 -4.11 -12.08 3.60
N ASN A 29 -4.33 -13.01 2.65
CA ASN A 29 -3.31 -13.87 2.09
C ASN A 29 -2.49 -13.10 1.05
N TRP A 30 -1.38 -12.54 1.51
CA TRP A 30 -0.34 -12.04 0.66
C TRP A 30 0.42 -13.22 0.02
N ILE A 31 0.51 -13.25 -1.31
CA ILE A 31 1.22 -14.26 -2.08
C ILE A 31 2.53 -13.64 -2.57
N LEU A 32 3.65 -14.28 -2.31
CA LEU A 32 4.95 -13.87 -2.84
C LEU A 32 4.90 -13.96 -4.37
N ALA A 33 5.05 -12.83 -5.02
CA ALA A 33 5.02 -12.70 -6.47
C ALA A 33 6.42 -12.63 -7.08
N SER A 34 7.39 -12.06 -6.35
CA SER A 34 8.77 -11.88 -6.83
C SER A 34 9.70 -11.60 -5.65
N GLU A 35 10.95 -12.07 -5.78
CA GLU A 35 12.04 -11.74 -4.86
C GLU A 35 13.33 -11.51 -5.65
N HIS A 36 13.90 -10.30 -5.53
CA HIS A 36 15.16 -9.93 -6.16
C HIS A 36 15.96 -8.99 -5.25
N GLU A 37 17.24 -9.25 -5.08
CA GLU A 37 18.17 -8.38 -4.32
C GLU A 37 17.69 -8.04 -2.90
N GLY A 38 17.00 -9.02 -2.24
CA GLY A 38 16.41 -8.82 -0.93
C GLY A 38 15.20 -7.87 -0.92
N ILE A 39 14.57 -7.65 -2.06
CA ILE A 39 13.29 -6.97 -2.22
C ILE A 39 12.24 -8.05 -2.49
N MET A 40 11.35 -8.26 -1.53
CA MET A 40 10.25 -9.21 -1.63
C MET A 40 8.96 -8.47 -2.01
N ILE A 41 8.32 -8.90 -3.08
CA ILE A 41 7.06 -8.32 -3.57
C ILE A 41 5.96 -9.35 -3.40
N TYR A 42 4.92 -8.97 -2.70
CA TYR A 42 3.72 -9.76 -2.50
C TYR A 42 2.54 -9.11 -3.18
N THR A 43 1.60 -9.91 -3.61
CA THR A 43 0.32 -9.44 -4.15
C THR A 43 -0.84 -10.08 -3.43
N ARG A 44 -1.97 -9.39 -3.40
CA ARG A 44 -3.25 -9.86 -2.87
C ARG A 44 -4.38 -9.40 -3.76
N ALA A 45 -5.34 -10.29 -4.04
CA ALA A 45 -6.56 -9.91 -4.73
C ALA A 45 -7.35 -8.89 -3.90
N MET A 46 -7.90 -7.88 -4.54
CA MET A 46 -8.81 -6.93 -3.90
C MET A 46 -10.26 -7.23 -4.32
N GLN A 47 -11.20 -7.04 -3.40
CA GLN A 47 -12.62 -7.14 -3.72
C GLN A 47 -13.00 -6.06 -4.71
N ASN A 48 -13.75 -6.43 -5.75
CA ASN A 48 -14.27 -5.51 -6.77
C ASN A 48 -13.20 -4.72 -7.55
N SER A 49 -11.96 -5.21 -7.62
CA SER A 49 -10.90 -4.60 -8.43
C SER A 49 -10.24 -5.62 -9.34
N LYS A 50 -9.94 -5.20 -10.57
CA LYS A 50 -9.14 -5.96 -11.53
C LYS A 50 -7.63 -5.93 -11.18
N VAL A 51 -7.24 -5.04 -10.28
CA VAL A 51 -5.86 -4.83 -9.86
C VAL A 51 -5.63 -5.48 -8.50
N LYS A 52 -4.43 -6.01 -8.30
CA LYS A 52 -4.02 -6.58 -7.02
C LYS A 52 -3.43 -5.50 -6.12
N ALA A 53 -3.69 -5.59 -4.82
CA ALA A 53 -2.90 -4.86 -3.84
C ALA A 53 -1.45 -5.38 -3.88
N VAL A 54 -0.51 -4.49 -3.63
CA VAL A 54 0.93 -4.78 -3.62
C VAL A 54 1.50 -4.56 -2.23
N LYS A 55 2.39 -5.44 -1.79
CA LYS A 55 3.22 -5.24 -0.61
C LYS A 55 4.68 -5.49 -0.95
N VAL A 56 5.53 -4.56 -0.57
CA VAL A 56 6.99 -4.69 -0.70
C VAL A 56 7.60 -4.76 0.68
N VAL A 57 8.54 -5.68 0.85
CA VAL A 57 9.34 -5.81 2.09
C VAL A 57 10.81 -5.86 1.72
N CYS A 58 11.61 -4.99 2.32
CA CYS A 58 13.06 -5.02 2.16
C CYS A 58 13.78 -4.37 3.34
N ASN A 59 15.08 -4.62 3.45
CA ASN A 59 15.96 -3.86 4.32
C ASN A 59 16.65 -2.74 3.53
N LEU A 60 16.74 -1.57 4.17
CA LEU A 60 17.41 -0.38 3.62
C LEU A 60 18.53 0.03 4.59
N ASN A 61 19.71 0.32 4.06
CA ASN A 61 20.83 0.85 4.85
C ASN A 61 20.58 2.35 5.10
N ALA A 62 19.72 2.65 6.03
CA ALA A 62 19.30 4.01 6.38
C ALA A 62 18.82 4.04 7.83
N THR A 63 18.85 5.20 8.45
CA THR A 63 18.15 5.46 9.70
C THR A 63 16.67 5.81 9.43
N ASN A 64 15.85 5.81 10.47
CA ASN A 64 14.46 6.26 10.38
C ASN A 64 14.34 7.67 9.78
N SER A 65 15.09 8.64 10.33
CA SER A 65 15.08 10.02 9.85
C SER A 65 15.51 10.15 8.40
N GLN A 66 16.50 9.36 7.98
CA GLN A 66 17.02 9.36 6.61
C GLN A 66 15.97 8.87 5.61
N LEU A 67 15.29 7.76 5.90
CA LEU A 67 14.25 7.23 5.01
C LEU A 67 13.03 8.15 4.99
N VAL A 68 12.61 8.71 6.13
CA VAL A 68 11.53 9.69 6.19
C VAL A 68 11.84 10.92 5.35
N ALA A 69 13.07 11.43 5.40
CA ALA A 69 13.48 12.58 4.58
C ALA A 69 13.37 12.29 3.08
N ALA A 70 13.82 11.12 2.63
CA ALA A 70 13.71 10.71 1.23
C ALA A 70 12.25 10.54 0.78
N ILE A 71 11.35 10.08 1.66
CA ILE A 71 9.91 9.93 1.35
C ILE A 71 9.20 11.29 1.30
N LEU A 72 9.57 12.24 2.18
CA LEU A 72 8.96 13.57 2.25
C LEU A 72 9.48 14.53 1.18
N ASP A 73 10.63 14.25 0.57
CA ASP A 73 11.17 14.99 -0.56
C ASP A 73 10.44 14.58 -1.86
N VAL A 74 9.18 15.02 -1.96
CA VAL A 74 8.29 14.61 -3.06
C VAL A 74 8.74 15.15 -4.41
N GLU A 75 9.49 16.23 -4.44
CA GLU A 75 9.98 16.84 -5.69
C GLU A 75 11.01 15.95 -6.40
N THR A 76 11.71 15.11 -5.63
CA THR A 76 12.67 14.13 -6.18
C THR A 76 12.07 12.74 -6.44
N CYS A 77 10.77 12.53 -6.24
CA CYS A 77 10.12 11.24 -6.47
C CYS A 77 10.35 10.68 -7.88
N ASN A 78 10.51 11.53 -8.90
CA ASN A 78 10.83 11.09 -10.27
C ASN A 78 12.19 10.38 -10.39
N GLU A 79 13.08 10.53 -9.43
CA GLU A 79 14.38 9.87 -9.45
C GLU A 79 14.28 8.40 -8.97
N TRP A 80 13.32 8.08 -8.08
CA TRP A 80 13.25 6.75 -7.50
C TRP A 80 11.90 6.04 -7.68
N VAL A 81 10.78 6.77 -7.79
CA VAL A 81 9.47 6.15 -8.06
C VAL A 81 9.35 5.85 -9.56
N TYR A 82 9.15 4.58 -9.88
CA TYR A 82 9.03 4.12 -11.26
C TYR A 82 7.85 4.77 -11.98
N HIS A 83 8.09 5.30 -13.17
CA HIS A 83 7.12 6.06 -13.97
C HIS A 83 6.56 7.33 -13.31
N SER A 84 7.15 7.81 -12.23
CA SER A 84 6.79 9.13 -11.70
C SER A 84 7.24 10.22 -12.70
N LYS A 85 6.30 11.05 -13.15
CA LYS A 85 6.53 12.08 -14.17
C LYS A 85 6.68 13.47 -13.57
N ARG A 86 5.80 13.80 -12.64
CA ARG A 86 5.76 15.11 -11.99
C ARG A 86 5.26 14.98 -10.58
N ASN A 87 5.91 15.65 -9.66
CA ASN A 87 5.49 15.73 -8.27
C ASN A 87 5.59 17.17 -7.81
N VAL A 88 4.62 17.64 -7.06
CA VAL A 88 4.54 19.02 -6.59
C VAL A 88 4.04 19.03 -5.16
N LEU A 89 4.83 19.57 -4.25
CA LEU A 89 4.39 19.83 -2.89
C LEU A 89 3.31 20.92 -2.92
N ILE A 90 2.11 20.59 -2.44
CA ILE A 90 0.98 21.53 -2.40
C ILE A 90 0.94 22.25 -1.06
N LYS A 91 1.11 21.50 0.03
CA LYS A 91 0.97 22.06 1.39
C LYS A 91 1.83 21.28 2.39
N THR A 92 2.54 22.01 3.23
CA THR A 92 3.14 21.49 4.45
C THR A 92 2.22 21.87 5.62
N ILE A 93 1.64 20.87 6.30
CA ILE A 93 0.80 21.06 7.48
C ILE A 93 1.70 21.05 8.73
N SER A 94 2.64 20.11 8.76
CA SER A 94 3.71 20.00 9.76
C SER A 94 4.94 19.35 9.13
N PRO A 95 6.09 19.27 9.83
CA PRO A 95 7.27 18.57 9.31
C PRO A 95 7.07 17.10 8.94
N LEU A 96 5.99 16.45 9.44
CA LEU A 96 5.65 15.05 9.22
C LEU A 96 4.25 14.87 8.60
N ASP A 97 3.68 15.96 8.07
CA ASP A 97 2.32 15.97 7.54
C ASP A 97 2.26 16.90 6.32
N ILE A 98 2.14 16.34 5.11
CA ILE A 98 2.18 17.08 3.86
C ILE A 98 1.12 16.62 2.87
N ILE A 99 0.75 17.50 1.97
CA ILE A 99 -0.11 17.20 0.81
C ILE A 99 0.68 17.47 -0.46
N TYR A 100 0.70 16.51 -1.37
CA TYR A 100 1.36 16.66 -2.66
C TYR A 100 0.52 16.12 -3.82
N TYR A 101 0.76 16.66 -5.01
CA TYR A 101 0.25 16.19 -6.28
C TYR A 101 1.28 15.34 -6.98
N ALA A 102 0.86 14.26 -7.63
CA ALA A 102 1.71 13.44 -8.47
C ALA A 102 1.05 13.08 -9.80
N GLU A 103 1.86 12.99 -10.84
CA GLU A 103 1.49 12.49 -12.17
C GLU A 103 2.37 11.29 -12.52
N VAL A 104 1.73 10.22 -12.98
CA VAL A 104 2.37 8.97 -13.40
C VAL A 104 2.31 8.85 -14.91
N ASP A 105 3.47 8.62 -15.52
CA ASP A 105 3.59 8.33 -16.94
C ASP A 105 3.17 6.88 -17.21
N VAL A 106 2.18 6.70 -18.05
CA VAL A 106 1.65 5.37 -18.37
C VAL A 106 1.87 5.10 -19.86
N PRO A 107 2.46 3.95 -20.22
CA PRO A 107 2.71 3.63 -21.62
C PRO A 107 1.44 3.59 -22.46
N TRP A 108 1.54 4.14 -23.67
CA TRP A 108 0.47 4.06 -24.67
C TRP A 108 0.00 2.60 -24.88
N PRO A 109 -1.29 2.29 -25.07
CA PRO A 109 -2.41 3.23 -25.35
C PRO A 109 -3.15 3.75 -24.11
N ALA A 110 -2.67 3.52 -22.88
CA ALA A 110 -3.35 4.03 -21.71
C ALA A 110 -2.96 5.50 -21.45
N GLU A 111 -3.91 6.27 -20.93
CA GLU A 111 -3.68 7.65 -20.51
C GLU A 111 -2.79 7.71 -19.27
N ASN A 112 -2.12 8.84 -19.03
CA ASN A 112 -1.45 9.12 -17.77
C ASN A 112 -2.44 9.16 -16.61
N ARG A 113 -1.94 8.99 -15.40
CA ARG A 113 -2.72 9.09 -14.16
C ARG A 113 -2.17 10.20 -13.29
N ASP A 114 -3.05 10.84 -12.56
CA ASP A 114 -2.64 11.76 -11.50
C ASP A 114 -3.41 11.48 -10.20
N TYR A 115 -2.87 11.98 -9.11
CA TYR A 115 -3.49 11.88 -7.80
C TYR A 115 -2.98 12.97 -6.86
N VAL A 116 -3.76 13.26 -5.81
CA VAL A 116 -3.32 14.05 -4.67
C VAL A 116 -3.29 13.15 -3.45
N VAL A 117 -2.21 13.22 -2.69
CA VAL A 117 -1.99 12.37 -1.51
C VAL A 117 -1.73 13.23 -0.29
N HIS A 118 -2.29 12.80 0.83
CA HIS A 118 -2.02 13.34 2.14
C HIS A 118 -1.10 12.38 2.91
N ILE A 119 0.18 12.71 3.05
CA ILE A 119 1.14 11.92 3.83
C ILE A 119 1.08 12.33 5.29
N GLN A 120 0.84 11.37 6.17
CA GLN A 120 0.86 11.54 7.61
C GLN A 120 1.81 10.51 8.24
N ILE A 121 2.78 11.00 9.00
CA ILE A 121 3.85 10.19 9.59
C ILE A 121 3.76 10.24 11.11
N THR A 122 3.80 9.06 11.73
CA THR A 122 3.85 8.92 13.20
C THR A 122 4.95 7.91 13.58
N GLN A 123 5.50 8.06 14.77
CA GLN A 123 6.44 7.09 15.34
C GLN A 123 5.96 6.62 16.72
N ASN A 124 6.01 5.32 16.93
CA ASN A 124 5.82 4.76 18.26
C ASN A 124 7.06 5.06 19.13
N PRO A 125 6.93 5.75 20.26
CA PRO A 125 8.08 6.20 21.05
C PRO A 125 8.86 5.04 21.72
N GLN A 126 8.23 3.90 21.97
CA GLN A 126 8.87 2.74 22.60
C GLN A 126 9.58 1.87 21.57
N SER A 127 8.89 1.43 20.53
CA SER A 127 9.43 0.53 19.50
C SER A 127 10.24 1.25 18.42
N LYS A 128 10.15 2.57 18.33
CA LYS A 128 10.72 3.42 17.25
C LYS A 128 10.20 3.09 15.86
N VAL A 129 9.19 2.25 15.74
CA VAL A 129 8.53 1.92 14.48
C VAL A 129 7.79 3.14 13.97
N ILE A 130 8.03 3.49 12.70
CA ILE A 130 7.33 4.56 12.01
C ILE A 130 6.18 3.96 11.21
N SER A 131 5.02 4.60 11.28
CA SER A 131 3.87 4.35 10.44
C SER A 131 3.60 5.56 9.56
N ILE A 132 3.46 5.33 8.25
CA ILE A 132 3.04 6.37 7.30
C ILE A 132 1.71 5.94 6.70
N ASN A 133 0.75 6.84 6.70
CA ASN A 133 -0.52 6.67 6.01
C ASN A 133 -0.62 7.72 4.90
N SER A 134 -0.93 7.28 3.69
CA SER A 134 -0.93 8.14 2.49
C SER A 134 -2.17 7.87 1.62
N PRO A 135 -3.37 8.25 2.09
CA PRO A 135 -4.58 8.16 1.27
C PRO A 135 -4.59 9.21 0.16
N CYS A 136 -5.21 8.88 -0.97
CA CYS A 136 -5.65 9.88 -1.94
C CYS A 136 -6.75 10.76 -1.34
N ILE A 137 -6.69 12.06 -1.66
CA ILE A 137 -7.69 13.06 -1.28
C ILE A 137 -8.28 13.70 -2.56
N PRO A 138 -9.37 13.14 -3.12
CA PRO A 138 -9.98 13.67 -4.33
C PRO A 138 -10.53 15.08 -4.11
N GLY A 139 -10.66 15.85 -5.21
CA GLY A 139 -11.24 17.19 -5.16
C GLY A 139 -10.31 18.30 -4.66
N TYR A 140 -9.07 18.00 -4.27
CA TYR A 140 -8.11 18.98 -3.77
C TYR A 140 -7.46 19.82 -4.88
N VAL A 141 -7.30 19.24 -6.06
CA VAL A 141 -6.79 19.89 -7.28
C VAL A 141 -7.72 19.55 -8.42
N ALA A 142 -7.99 20.52 -9.30
CA ALA A 142 -8.82 20.31 -10.48
C ALA A 142 -8.27 19.19 -11.39
N GLU A 143 -9.16 18.41 -11.98
CA GLU A 143 -8.81 17.39 -12.96
C GLU A 143 -8.27 18.02 -14.24
N LYS A 144 -7.43 17.28 -14.95
CA LYS A 144 -6.82 17.71 -16.21
C LYS A 144 -7.33 16.87 -17.37
N ALA A 145 -7.64 17.50 -18.50
CA ALA A 145 -8.00 16.79 -19.71
C ALA A 145 -6.89 15.85 -20.17
N GLY A 146 -7.24 14.62 -20.56
CA GLY A 146 -6.28 13.59 -21.01
C GLY A 146 -5.45 12.95 -19.91
N ILE A 147 -5.81 13.15 -18.63
CA ILE A 147 -5.20 12.50 -17.48
C ILE A 147 -6.29 11.90 -16.59
N VAL A 148 -6.21 10.62 -16.30
CA VAL A 148 -7.21 9.94 -15.45
C VAL A 148 -6.87 10.20 -13.98
N ARG A 149 -7.81 10.77 -13.22
CA ARG A 149 -7.67 11.01 -11.79
C ARG A 149 -7.88 9.73 -10.98
N ILE A 150 -6.85 9.31 -10.24
CA ILE A 150 -6.98 8.28 -9.20
C ILE A 150 -7.60 8.93 -7.97
N SER A 151 -8.80 8.49 -7.60
CA SER A 151 -9.53 9.00 -6.44
C SER A 151 -9.56 8.02 -5.26
N ASN A 152 -9.23 6.76 -5.49
CA ASN A 152 -9.25 5.71 -4.48
C ASN A 152 -7.91 4.96 -4.44
N SER A 153 -7.04 5.39 -3.53
CA SER A 153 -5.74 4.77 -3.27
C SER A 153 -5.30 5.02 -1.84
N VAL A 154 -4.64 4.05 -1.25
CA VAL A 154 -3.98 4.19 0.05
C VAL A 154 -2.62 3.51 0.01
N GLY A 155 -1.57 4.29 0.17
CA GLY A 155 -0.23 3.82 0.47
C GLY A 155 0.00 3.76 1.99
N ARG A 156 0.68 2.72 2.49
CA ARG A 156 1.05 2.62 3.91
C ARG A 156 2.47 2.12 4.02
N TRP A 157 3.23 2.72 4.94
CA TRP A 157 4.55 2.22 5.31
C TRP A 157 4.57 1.82 6.78
N THR A 158 5.29 0.73 7.03
CA THR A 158 5.77 0.38 8.36
C THR A 158 7.29 0.29 8.27
N ILE A 159 8.00 1.13 9.04
CA ILE A 159 9.46 1.21 9.03
C ILE A 159 9.94 0.86 10.43
N ALA A 160 10.60 -0.27 10.57
CA ALA A 160 11.14 -0.75 11.84
C ALA A 160 12.67 -0.66 11.85
N PRO A 161 13.31 -0.05 12.86
CA PRO A 161 14.76 -0.02 12.94
C PRO A 161 15.33 -1.43 13.17
N VAL A 162 16.40 -1.75 12.44
CA VAL A 162 17.17 -2.99 12.57
C VAL A 162 18.62 -2.61 12.87
N GLY A 163 18.90 -2.32 14.14
CA GLY A 163 20.21 -1.80 14.55
C GLY A 163 20.35 -0.29 14.32
N LYS A 164 21.60 0.20 14.19
CA LYS A 164 21.91 1.64 14.21
C LYS A 164 21.74 2.36 12.88
N SER A 165 21.85 1.64 11.76
CA SER A 165 21.94 2.23 10.42
C SER A 165 21.18 1.44 9.36
N GLN A 166 20.24 0.61 9.79
CA GLN A 166 19.40 -0.17 8.89
C GLN A 166 17.97 -0.17 9.38
N VAL A 167 17.04 -0.12 8.45
CA VAL A 167 15.60 -0.27 8.70
C VAL A 167 15.04 -1.40 7.84
N ARG A 168 14.06 -2.10 8.39
CA ARG A 168 13.15 -2.96 7.63
C ARG A 168 11.96 -2.12 7.22
N ALA A 169 11.79 -1.96 5.92
CA ALA A 169 10.66 -1.24 5.34
C ALA A 169 9.63 -2.24 4.80
N GLU A 170 8.37 -2.04 5.18
CA GLU A 170 7.22 -2.67 4.57
C GLU A 170 6.35 -1.56 3.97
N TYR A 171 6.03 -1.66 2.69
CA TYR A 171 5.14 -0.75 1.98
C TYR A 171 3.97 -1.53 1.41
N THR A 172 2.75 -1.04 1.59
CA THR A 172 1.55 -1.57 0.96
C THR A 172 0.87 -0.50 0.12
N LEU A 173 0.37 -0.90 -1.04
CA LEU A 173 -0.41 -0.05 -1.92
C LEU A 173 -1.69 -0.76 -2.32
N GLU A 174 -2.80 -0.16 -2.01
CA GLU A 174 -4.12 -0.48 -2.52
C GLU A 174 -4.55 0.67 -3.41
N VAL A 175 -4.81 0.41 -4.69
CA VAL A 175 -5.15 1.45 -5.66
C VAL A 175 -6.22 0.94 -6.62
N ASP A 176 -7.23 1.77 -6.86
CA ASP A 176 -8.10 1.65 -8.01
C ASP A 176 -7.54 2.60 -9.09
N PRO A 177 -6.92 2.06 -10.15
CA PRO A 177 -6.28 2.89 -11.15
C PRO A 177 -7.26 3.63 -12.07
N MET A 178 -8.55 3.40 -11.90
CA MET A 178 -9.65 3.98 -12.68
C MET A 178 -9.53 3.73 -14.18
N GLY A 179 -10.66 3.77 -14.88
CA GLY A 179 -10.72 3.57 -16.33
C GLY A 179 -10.35 2.14 -16.77
N ASP A 180 -10.20 1.96 -18.08
CA ASP A 180 -9.79 0.68 -18.65
C ASP A 180 -8.27 0.50 -18.57
N ILE A 181 -7.86 -0.61 -17.96
CA ILE A 181 -6.45 -0.96 -17.82
C ILE A 181 -6.19 -2.29 -18.52
N PRO A 182 -5.32 -2.32 -19.53
CA PRO A 182 -4.87 -3.54 -20.14
C PRO A 182 -4.16 -4.47 -19.14
N ALA A 183 -4.36 -5.80 -19.28
CA ALA A 183 -3.80 -6.80 -18.36
C ALA A 183 -2.27 -6.71 -18.20
N TRP A 184 -1.55 -6.35 -19.27
CA TRP A 184 -0.09 -6.19 -19.22
C TRP A 184 0.34 -5.05 -18.30
N LEU A 185 -0.47 -3.98 -18.24
CA LEU A 185 -0.20 -2.83 -17.37
C LEU A 185 -0.41 -3.18 -15.90
N THR A 186 -1.40 -4.03 -15.62
CA THR A 186 -1.62 -4.56 -14.26
C THR A 186 -0.37 -5.30 -13.75
N ASN A 187 0.26 -6.12 -14.60
CA ASN A 187 1.49 -6.83 -14.25
C ASN A 187 2.68 -5.89 -14.06
N LEU A 188 2.78 -4.85 -14.90
CA LEU A 188 3.82 -3.82 -14.79
C LEU A 188 3.79 -3.15 -13.41
N PHE A 189 2.62 -2.75 -12.94
CA PHE A 189 2.47 -2.08 -11.65
C PHE A 189 2.47 -3.04 -10.45
N ALA A 190 2.14 -4.32 -10.66
CA ALA A 190 2.11 -5.30 -9.58
C ALA A 190 3.49 -5.86 -9.19
N THR A 191 4.46 -5.86 -10.11
CA THR A 191 5.77 -6.50 -9.87
C THR A 191 6.95 -5.63 -10.30
N LYS A 192 7.07 -5.30 -11.61
CA LYS A 192 8.21 -4.56 -12.15
C LYS A 192 8.33 -3.16 -11.54
N GLY A 193 7.23 -2.42 -11.48
CA GLY A 193 7.21 -1.05 -10.94
C GLY A 193 7.69 -0.98 -9.48
N PRO A 194 7.12 -1.77 -8.57
CA PRO A 194 7.60 -1.86 -7.19
C PRO A 194 9.08 -2.26 -7.07
N LEU A 195 9.53 -3.26 -7.85
CA LEU A 195 10.93 -3.68 -7.83
C LEU A 195 11.87 -2.54 -8.21
N GLU A 196 11.62 -1.87 -9.32
CA GLU A 196 12.44 -0.75 -9.79
C GLU A 196 12.40 0.45 -8.84
N THR A 197 11.22 0.74 -8.27
CA THR A 197 11.06 1.79 -7.26
C THR A 197 11.98 1.52 -6.06
N PHE A 198 11.93 0.33 -5.49
CA PHE A 198 12.71 0.02 -4.30
C PHE A 198 14.20 -0.19 -4.58
N ARG A 199 14.58 -0.64 -5.78
CA ARG A 199 15.99 -0.62 -6.23
C ARG A 199 16.56 0.80 -6.25
N ARG A 200 15.83 1.72 -6.86
CA ARG A 200 16.23 3.13 -6.90
C ARG A 200 16.22 3.77 -5.52
N LEU A 201 15.22 3.47 -4.69
CA LEU A 201 15.14 3.97 -3.32
C LEU A 201 16.35 3.54 -2.48
N LYS A 202 16.86 2.31 -2.63
CA LYS A 202 18.09 1.85 -1.97
C LYS A 202 19.29 2.74 -2.25
N VAL A 203 19.39 3.27 -3.46
CA VAL A 203 20.44 4.20 -3.88
C VAL A 203 20.12 5.63 -3.47
N HIS A 204 18.89 6.07 -3.75
CA HIS A 204 18.41 7.44 -3.51
C HIS A 204 18.55 7.86 -2.05
N VAL A 205 18.18 6.97 -1.13
CA VAL A 205 18.27 7.23 0.32
C VAL A 205 19.72 7.46 0.79
N GLN A 206 20.75 7.12 -0.01
CA GLN A 206 22.17 7.33 0.34
C GLN A 206 22.69 8.73 0.02
N LYS A 207 21.87 9.62 -0.55
CA LYS A 207 22.25 11.00 -0.78
C LYS A 207 22.63 11.71 0.54
N ASP A 208 23.63 12.58 0.48
CA ASP A 208 24.20 13.23 1.68
C ASP A 208 23.19 14.14 2.40
N GLU A 209 22.25 14.71 1.66
CA GLU A 209 21.14 15.50 2.20
C GLU A 209 20.26 14.69 3.16
N TYR A 210 19.94 13.43 2.80
CA TYR A 210 19.13 12.56 3.66
C TYR A 210 19.92 11.99 4.84
N LYS A 211 21.22 11.70 4.66
CA LYS A 211 22.09 11.23 5.76
C LYS A 211 22.15 12.25 6.92
N LYS A 212 22.02 13.53 6.60
CA LYS A 212 22.05 14.63 7.58
C LYS A 212 20.69 14.94 8.19
N ALA A 213 19.60 14.34 7.66
CA ALA A 213 18.25 14.63 8.11
C ALA A 213 18.05 14.29 9.60
N ARG A 214 17.38 15.19 10.31
CA ARG A 214 16.98 15.02 11.71
C ARG A 214 15.59 15.62 11.90
N TYR A 215 14.76 14.94 12.63
CA TYR A 215 13.42 15.40 13.00
C TYR A 215 13.29 15.36 14.51
N THR A 216 12.73 16.39 15.10
CA THR A 216 12.51 16.48 16.56
C THR A 216 11.62 15.33 17.07
N ASN A 217 10.67 14.89 16.22
CA ASN A 217 9.68 13.88 16.58
C ASN A 217 10.02 12.48 16.02
N ILE A 218 11.24 12.27 15.50
CA ILE A 218 11.72 10.97 15.04
C ILE A 218 13.03 10.62 15.72
N SER A 219 13.02 9.48 16.39
CA SER A 219 14.21 8.83 16.94
C SER A 219 14.70 7.73 15.99
N ASN A 220 16.01 7.64 15.83
CA ASN A 220 16.66 6.58 15.06
C ASN A 220 16.91 5.34 15.91
#